data_f1330d27e20442038595b2bde2e6a308
#
_entry.id   f1330d27e20442038595b2bde2e6a308
#
_cell.length_a   1.000
_cell.length_b   1.000
_cell.length_c   1.000
_cell.angle_alpha   90.00
_cell.angle_beta   90.00
_cell.angle_gamma   90.00
#
_symmetry.space_group_name_H-M   'P 1'
#
loop_
_entity.id
_entity.type
_entity.pdbx_description
1 polymer ?
#
loop_
_entity_poly.entity_id
_entity_poly.type
_entity_poly.pdbx_seq_one_letter_code
_entity_poly.pdbx_strand_id
1 'polypeptide(L)'
;MNTVSTTLGSAIRQARKARNMSQDELASMVGLSKCQISRVENGLAKSLSTMDSVLKALSLTPVIELKPVKAELTSLSVIKVLKKFKEENSEKYGIQKIGLFGSYARDEQTIDSDVDICVLLETPSYMTRAAIKDELEALFDREVDVVSLSAKMTPAFKESIENEAIYV
;
A
#
# COMPACT_ATOMS: atom_id res chain seq x y z
N MET A 1 -5.10 10.49 12.09
CA MET A 1 -5.69 11.65 11.39
C MET A 1 -6.37 11.16 10.13
N ASN A 2 -7.57 11.63 9.83
CA ASN A 2 -8.39 11.10 8.74
C ASN A 2 -7.88 11.65 7.39
N THR A 3 -7.09 10.88 6.64
CA THR A 3 -6.37 11.29 5.42
C THR A 3 -7.28 11.92 4.35
N VAL A 4 -8.48 11.40 4.16
CA VAL A 4 -9.47 11.91 3.18
C VAL A 4 -9.89 13.34 3.50
N SER A 5 -10.15 13.63 4.77
CA SER A 5 -10.59 14.97 5.21
C SER A 5 -9.49 16.02 5.03
N THR A 6 -8.24 15.65 5.25
CA THR A 6 -7.09 16.57 5.08
C THR A 6 -6.82 16.87 3.60
N THR A 7 -6.93 15.88 2.73
CA THR A 7 -6.75 16.04 1.28
C THR A 7 -7.86 16.92 0.69
N LEU A 8 -9.11 16.71 1.07
CA LEU A 8 -10.24 17.49 0.60
C LEU A 8 -10.17 18.95 1.09
N GLY A 9 -9.77 19.18 2.35
CA GLY A 9 -9.57 20.52 2.91
C GLY A 9 -8.48 21.30 2.15
N SER A 10 -7.38 20.65 1.81
CA SER A 10 -6.31 21.28 1.03
C SER A 10 -6.76 21.65 -0.39
N ALA A 11 -7.54 20.80 -1.05
CA ALA A 11 -8.12 21.06 -2.37
C ALA A 11 -9.09 22.27 -2.34
N ILE A 12 -9.95 22.35 -1.31
CA ILE A 12 -10.83 23.50 -1.09
C ILE A 12 -10.03 24.79 -0.95
N ARG A 13 -8.96 24.78 -0.14
CA ARG A 13 -8.07 25.93 0.03
C ARG A 13 -7.40 26.36 -1.28
N GLN A 14 -6.93 25.43 -2.07
CA GLN A 14 -6.33 25.71 -3.38
C GLN A 14 -7.35 26.32 -4.35
N ALA A 15 -8.54 25.72 -4.43
CA ALA A 15 -9.62 26.20 -5.30
C ALA A 15 -10.09 27.63 -4.93
N ARG A 16 -10.20 27.94 -3.63
CA ARG A 16 -10.49 29.29 -3.16
C ARG A 16 -9.39 30.29 -3.55
N LYS A 17 -8.12 29.92 -3.29
CA LYS A 17 -6.97 30.79 -3.64
C LYS A 17 -6.87 31.03 -5.14
N ALA A 18 -7.13 30.01 -5.97
CA ALA A 18 -7.14 30.15 -7.43
C ALA A 18 -8.21 31.13 -7.93
N ARG A 19 -9.26 31.38 -7.13
CA ARG A 19 -10.29 32.39 -7.41
C ARG A 19 -10.03 33.74 -6.73
N ASN A 20 -8.83 33.92 -6.15
CA ASN A 20 -8.43 35.10 -5.37
C ASN A 20 -9.40 35.46 -4.23
N MET A 21 -10.08 34.48 -3.66
CA MET A 21 -11.04 34.67 -2.58
C MET A 21 -10.35 34.58 -1.21
N SER A 22 -10.77 35.42 -0.27
CA SER A 22 -10.45 35.30 1.15
C SER A 22 -11.33 34.23 1.82
N GLN A 23 -10.94 33.79 3.03
CA GLN A 23 -11.79 32.90 3.84
C GLN A 23 -13.10 33.56 4.25
N ASP A 24 -13.09 34.88 4.45
CA ASP A 24 -14.27 35.66 4.85
C ASP A 24 -15.28 35.76 3.69
N GLU A 25 -14.82 35.95 2.46
CA GLU A 25 -15.68 35.95 1.27
C GLU A 25 -16.33 34.60 1.03
N LEU A 26 -15.55 33.51 1.11
CA LEU A 26 -16.10 32.15 0.99
C LEU A 26 -17.10 31.86 2.12
N ALA A 27 -16.80 32.29 3.34
CA ALA A 27 -17.68 32.12 4.50
C ALA A 27 -19.04 32.82 4.27
N SER A 28 -18.99 34.07 3.77
CA SER A 28 -20.21 34.84 3.45
C SER A 28 -21.06 34.17 2.39
N MET A 29 -20.45 33.58 1.37
CA MET A 29 -21.17 32.86 0.28
C MET A 29 -21.97 31.66 0.78
N VAL A 30 -21.47 30.96 1.81
CA VAL A 30 -22.05 29.71 2.30
C VAL A 30 -22.77 29.86 3.65
N GLY A 31 -22.87 31.08 4.18
CA GLY A 31 -23.51 31.35 5.48
C GLY A 31 -22.74 30.79 6.67
N LEU A 32 -21.41 30.71 6.58
CA LEU A 32 -20.54 30.20 7.63
C LEU A 32 -19.65 31.32 8.19
N SER A 33 -19.01 31.05 9.31
CA SER A 33 -17.96 31.91 9.84
C SER A 33 -16.60 31.61 9.23
N LYS A 34 -15.67 32.58 9.22
CA LYS A 34 -14.27 32.38 8.84
C LYS A 34 -13.62 31.20 9.58
N CYS A 35 -13.91 31.08 10.87
CA CYS A 35 -13.39 29.98 11.69
C CYS A 35 -13.85 28.60 11.18
N GLN A 36 -15.09 28.50 10.73
CA GLN A 36 -15.61 27.25 10.13
C GLN A 36 -14.93 26.93 8.80
N ILE A 37 -14.75 27.93 7.93
CA ILE A 37 -13.97 27.75 6.67
C ILE A 37 -12.54 27.30 6.98
N SER A 38 -11.87 27.98 7.91
CA SER A 38 -10.50 27.57 8.31
C SER A 38 -10.46 26.11 8.81
N ARG A 39 -11.46 25.67 9.58
CA ARG A 39 -11.56 24.27 10.03
C ARG A 39 -11.78 23.31 8.86
N VAL A 40 -12.65 23.66 7.91
CA VAL A 40 -12.87 22.84 6.69
C VAL A 40 -11.57 22.69 5.91
N GLU A 41 -10.85 23.78 5.67
CA GLU A 41 -9.58 23.78 4.93
C GLU A 41 -8.45 23.01 5.65
N ASN A 42 -8.53 22.87 6.96
CA ASN A 42 -7.60 22.07 7.75
C ASN A 42 -8.06 20.62 8.00
N GLY A 43 -9.13 20.18 7.33
CA GLY A 43 -9.64 18.82 7.48
C GLY A 43 -10.39 18.57 8.81
N LEU A 44 -10.78 19.62 9.51
CA LEU A 44 -11.46 19.56 10.82
C LEU A 44 -12.97 19.86 10.71
N ALA A 45 -13.56 19.65 9.54
CA ALA A 45 -15.00 19.81 9.36
C ALA A 45 -15.78 18.81 10.23
N LYS A 46 -16.80 19.31 10.92
CA LYS A 46 -17.64 18.49 11.81
C LYS A 46 -18.82 17.81 11.08
N SER A 47 -19.15 18.26 9.87
CA SER A 47 -20.34 17.84 9.13
C SER A 47 -20.05 17.74 7.64
N LEU A 48 -20.55 16.66 7.04
CA LEU A 48 -20.51 16.47 5.58
C LEU A 48 -21.35 17.54 4.85
N SER A 49 -22.46 18.00 5.45
CA SER A 49 -23.29 19.05 4.86
C SER A 49 -22.53 20.39 4.76
N THR A 50 -21.71 20.71 5.75
CA THR A 50 -20.82 21.89 5.71
C THR A 50 -19.80 21.79 4.56
N MET A 51 -19.21 20.62 4.38
CA MET A 51 -18.28 20.35 3.28
C MET A 51 -18.99 20.49 1.91
N ASP A 52 -20.15 19.89 1.77
CA ASP A 52 -20.94 19.92 0.54
C ASP A 52 -21.31 21.35 0.15
N SER A 53 -21.75 22.18 1.09
CA SER A 53 -22.05 23.59 0.85
C SER A 53 -20.83 24.38 0.33
N VAL A 54 -19.66 24.15 0.93
CA VAL A 54 -18.40 24.80 0.51
C VAL A 54 -17.94 24.32 -0.86
N LEU A 55 -18.04 23.03 -1.15
CA LEU A 55 -17.71 22.47 -2.45
C LEU A 55 -18.61 23.00 -3.55
N LYS A 56 -19.93 23.07 -3.31
CA LYS A 56 -20.90 23.66 -4.25
C LYS A 56 -20.60 25.12 -4.54
N ALA A 57 -20.30 25.92 -3.53
CA ALA A 57 -19.95 27.34 -3.69
C ALA A 57 -18.68 27.52 -4.55
N LEU A 58 -17.76 26.58 -4.49
CA LEU A 58 -16.56 26.54 -5.33
C LEU A 58 -16.76 25.77 -6.65
N SER A 59 -17.97 25.34 -6.98
CA SER A 59 -18.26 24.50 -8.16
C SER A 59 -17.33 23.28 -8.26
N LEU A 60 -17.08 22.63 -7.13
CA LEU A 60 -16.27 21.42 -7.02
C LEU A 60 -17.16 20.22 -6.80
N THR A 61 -16.87 19.13 -7.50
CA THR A 61 -17.47 17.81 -7.26
C THR A 61 -16.39 16.87 -6.75
N PRO A 62 -16.50 16.34 -5.53
CA PRO A 62 -15.53 15.36 -5.05
C PRO A 62 -15.72 14.04 -5.79
N VAL A 63 -14.63 13.47 -6.27
CA VAL A 63 -14.59 12.08 -6.72
C VAL A 63 -14.01 11.26 -5.58
N ILE A 64 -14.82 10.38 -4.99
CA ILE A 64 -14.38 9.48 -3.91
C ILE A 64 -14.19 8.10 -4.53
N GLU A 65 -12.95 7.67 -4.63
CA GLU A 65 -12.60 6.32 -5.01
C GLU A 65 -12.49 5.47 -3.74
N LEU A 66 -13.39 4.50 -3.60
CA LEU A 66 -13.36 3.54 -2.52
C LEU A 66 -12.49 2.36 -2.95
N LYS A 67 -11.32 2.25 -2.35
CA LYS A 67 -10.48 1.06 -2.51
C LYS A 67 -10.83 0.05 -1.42
N PRO A 68 -10.93 -1.24 -1.75
CA PRO A 68 -11.09 -2.26 -0.72
C PRO A 68 -9.92 -2.17 0.26
N VAL A 69 -10.21 -2.28 1.55
CA VAL A 69 -9.15 -2.39 2.57
C VAL A 69 -8.53 -3.76 2.39
N LYS A 70 -7.26 -3.82 1.99
CA LYS A 70 -6.51 -5.07 1.94
C LYS A 70 -6.52 -5.70 3.33
N ALA A 71 -6.76 -7.00 3.41
CA ALA A 71 -6.67 -7.73 4.68
C ALA A 71 -5.26 -7.53 5.27
N GLU A 72 -5.20 -7.38 6.59
CA GLU A 72 -3.92 -7.27 7.28
C GLU A 72 -3.17 -8.61 7.15
N LEU A 73 -2.07 -8.58 6.41
CA LEU A 73 -1.22 -9.74 6.20
C LEU A 73 -0.11 -9.71 7.25
N THR A 74 -0.02 -10.77 8.05
CA THR A 74 1.02 -10.91 9.08
C THR A 74 2.14 -11.84 8.62
N SER A 75 3.35 -11.67 9.14
CA SER A 75 4.49 -12.56 8.87
C SER A 75 4.13 -14.03 9.09
N LEU A 76 3.41 -14.35 10.15
CA LEU A 76 2.96 -15.71 10.44
C LEU A 76 1.99 -16.26 9.39
N SER A 77 1.08 -15.42 8.86
CA SER A 77 0.16 -15.85 7.81
C SER A 77 0.90 -16.10 6.49
N VAL A 78 1.87 -15.25 6.14
CA VAL A 78 2.73 -15.44 4.98
C VAL A 78 3.51 -16.75 5.08
N ILE A 79 4.16 -17.01 6.22
CA ILE A 79 4.92 -18.23 6.46
C ILE A 79 4.05 -19.50 6.30
N LYS A 80 2.82 -19.48 6.81
CA LYS A 80 1.89 -20.61 6.64
C LYS A 80 1.55 -20.88 5.18
N VAL A 81 1.26 -19.81 4.42
CA VAL A 81 0.96 -19.92 2.99
C VAL A 81 2.18 -20.41 2.22
N LEU A 82 3.38 -19.87 2.49
CA LEU A 82 4.62 -20.31 1.85
C LEU A 82 4.93 -21.78 2.11
N LYS A 83 4.72 -22.25 3.34
CA LYS A 83 4.92 -23.66 3.68
C LYS A 83 4.01 -24.57 2.84
N LYS A 84 2.73 -24.25 2.79
CA LYS A 84 1.77 -24.99 1.97
C LYS A 84 2.13 -24.91 0.48
N PHE A 85 2.48 -23.72 -0.01
CA PHE A 85 2.87 -23.52 -1.39
C PHE A 85 4.08 -24.39 -1.77
N LYS A 86 5.09 -24.45 -0.90
CA LYS A 86 6.25 -25.32 -1.10
C LYS A 86 5.86 -26.79 -1.15
N GLU A 87 5.05 -27.25 -0.19
CA GLU A 87 4.58 -28.65 -0.12
C GLU A 87 3.86 -29.07 -1.43
N GLU A 88 3.04 -28.18 -1.99
CA GLU A 88 2.23 -28.46 -3.17
C GLU A 88 2.99 -28.27 -4.51
N ASN A 89 4.04 -27.42 -4.53
CA ASN A 89 4.65 -26.98 -5.78
C ASN A 89 6.16 -27.27 -5.91
N SER A 90 6.79 -27.92 -4.91
CA SER A 90 8.23 -28.19 -4.93
C SER A 90 8.65 -29.01 -6.15
N GLU A 91 7.93 -30.06 -6.49
CA GLU A 91 8.21 -30.89 -7.66
C GLU A 91 7.97 -30.13 -8.97
N LYS A 92 6.86 -29.37 -9.04
CA LYS A 92 6.45 -28.63 -10.24
C LYS A 92 7.49 -27.58 -10.65
N TYR A 93 8.07 -26.88 -9.68
CA TYR A 93 8.99 -25.77 -9.92
C TYR A 93 10.46 -26.07 -9.58
N GLY A 94 10.76 -27.26 -9.05
CA GLY A 94 12.08 -27.61 -8.57
C GLY A 94 12.53 -26.74 -7.38
N ILE A 95 11.62 -26.45 -6.42
CA ILE A 95 11.92 -25.58 -5.28
C ILE A 95 12.71 -26.36 -4.22
N GLN A 96 13.97 -26.05 -4.06
CA GLN A 96 14.80 -26.62 -2.99
C GLN A 96 14.61 -25.88 -1.67
N LYS A 97 14.58 -24.53 -1.73
CA LYS A 97 14.33 -23.66 -0.58
C LYS A 97 13.41 -22.51 -0.99
N ILE A 98 12.54 -22.11 -0.08
CA ILE A 98 11.77 -20.88 -0.18
C ILE A 98 11.75 -20.20 1.18
N GLY A 99 11.86 -18.89 1.22
CA GLY A 99 11.90 -18.12 2.45
C GLY A 99 11.33 -16.72 2.29
N LEU A 100 10.85 -16.18 3.39
CA LEU A 100 10.38 -14.80 3.53
C LEU A 100 11.55 -13.95 4.01
N PHE A 101 11.78 -12.80 3.37
CA PHE A 101 12.76 -11.81 3.82
C PHE A 101 12.17 -10.38 3.77
N GLY A 102 12.96 -9.36 3.97
CA GLY A 102 12.51 -7.97 3.90
C GLY A 102 11.62 -7.55 5.07
N SER A 103 10.74 -6.59 4.85
CA SER A 103 9.94 -5.97 5.91
C SER A 103 9.08 -6.96 6.68
N TYR A 104 8.51 -7.95 6.00
CA TYR A 104 7.73 -9.00 6.65
C TYR A 104 8.57 -9.93 7.54
N ALA A 105 9.82 -10.22 7.17
CA ALA A 105 10.68 -11.04 8.02
C ALA A 105 11.11 -10.32 9.30
N ARG A 106 11.16 -8.98 9.27
CA ARG A 106 11.53 -8.13 10.41
C ARG A 106 10.34 -7.62 11.23
N ASP A 107 9.10 -8.01 10.88
CA ASP A 107 7.86 -7.47 11.46
C ASP A 107 7.72 -5.92 11.35
N GLU A 108 8.30 -5.33 10.28
CA GLU A 108 8.28 -3.89 9.98
C GLU A 108 7.32 -3.54 8.84
N GLN A 109 6.52 -4.48 8.36
CA GLN A 109 5.62 -4.31 7.23
C GLN A 109 4.51 -3.29 7.53
N THR A 110 4.08 -2.61 6.49
CA THR A 110 2.90 -1.75 6.48
C THR A 110 1.80 -2.38 5.63
N ILE A 111 0.62 -1.76 5.62
CA ILE A 111 -0.51 -2.25 4.81
C ILE A 111 -0.22 -2.23 3.30
N ASP A 112 0.72 -1.42 2.86
CA ASP A 112 1.12 -1.27 1.45
C ASP A 112 2.46 -1.96 1.14
N SER A 113 3.06 -2.67 2.10
CA SER A 113 4.34 -3.37 1.89
C SER A 113 4.17 -4.55 0.95
N ASP A 114 5.14 -4.72 0.06
CA ASP A 114 5.27 -5.90 -0.79
C ASP A 114 5.79 -7.09 0.02
N VAL A 115 5.56 -8.30 -0.47
CA VAL A 115 6.05 -9.52 0.16
C VAL A 115 7.33 -9.99 -0.53
N ASP A 116 8.45 -9.93 0.15
CA ASP A 116 9.77 -10.30 -0.36
C ASP A 116 10.06 -11.78 -0.14
N ILE A 117 10.20 -12.55 -1.21
CA ILE A 117 10.39 -14.01 -1.19
C ILE A 117 11.72 -14.36 -1.84
N CYS A 118 12.52 -15.17 -1.18
CA CYS A 118 13.70 -15.79 -1.78
C CYS A 118 13.45 -17.26 -2.10
N VAL A 119 13.93 -17.72 -3.25
CA VAL A 119 13.81 -19.11 -3.69
C VAL A 119 15.16 -19.67 -4.16
N LEU A 120 15.47 -20.92 -3.80
CA LEU A 120 16.52 -21.71 -4.41
C LEU A 120 15.86 -22.77 -5.29
N LEU A 121 16.12 -22.71 -6.59
CA LEU A 121 15.59 -23.65 -7.58
C LEU A 121 16.68 -24.60 -8.07
N GLU A 122 16.32 -25.85 -8.34
CA GLU A 122 17.21 -26.82 -8.96
C GLU A 122 17.76 -26.33 -10.30
N THR A 123 16.86 -25.80 -11.14
CA THR A 123 17.20 -25.20 -12.43
C THR A 123 16.72 -23.76 -12.42
N PRO A 124 17.60 -22.77 -12.22
CA PRO A 124 17.23 -21.36 -12.23
C PRO A 124 16.66 -20.95 -13.61
N SER A 125 15.40 -20.53 -13.62
CA SER A 125 14.69 -20.08 -14.82
C SER A 125 13.93 -18.78 -14.51
N TYR A 126 14.00 -17.84 -15.43
CA TYR A 126 13.20 -16.62 -15.34
C TYR A 126 11.70 -16.93 -15.40
N MET A 127 11.30 -17.84 -16.28
CA MET A 127 9.89 -18.23 -16.46
C MET A 127 9.33 -18.92 -15.20
N THR A 128 10.14 -19.81 -14.59
CA THR A 128 9.74 -20.46 -13.34
C THR A 128 9.58 -19.45 -12.21
N ARG A 129 10.49 -18.48 -12.10
CA ARG A 129 10.40 -17.43 -11.11
C ARG A 129 9.17 -16.54 -11.32
N ALA A 130 8.87 -16.17 -12.57
CA ALA A 130 7.68 -15.39 -12.89
C ALA A 130 6.39 -16.14 -12.54
N ALA A 131 6.31 -17.44 -12.87
CA ALA A 131 5.15 -18.27 -12.52
C ALA A 131 4.95 -18.40 -10.99
N ILE A 132 6.04 -18.56 -10.23
CA ILE A 132 6.00 -18.56 -8.76
C ILE A 132 5.48 -17.22 -8.24
N LYS A 133 5.96 -16.10 -8.80
CA LYS A 133 5.52 -14.75 -8.44
C LYS A 133 4.02 -14.61 -8.67
N ASP A 134 3.53 -14.91 -9.87
CA ASP A 134 2.11 -14.76 -10.23
C ASP A 134 1.19 -15.58 -9.31
N GLU A 135 1.57 -16.83 -9.00
CA GLU A 135 0.78 -17.68 -8.08
C GLU A 135 0.80 -17.14 -6.64
N LEU A 136 1.93 -16.64 -6.16
CA LEU A 136 2.02 -16.07 -4.82
C LEU A 136 1.27 -14.73 -4.72
N GLU A 137 1.31 -13.88 -5.75
CA GLU A 137 0.51 -12.65 -5.82
C GLU A 137 -1.00 -12.95 -5.74
N ALA A 138 -1.46 -14.00 -6.44
CA ALA A 138 -2.83 -14.43 -6.37
C ALA A 138 -3.23 -14.96 -4.97
N LEU A 139 -2.30 -15.61 -4.26
CA LEU A 139 -2.55 -16.14 -2.91
C LEU A 139 -2.55 -15.04 -1.84
N PHE A 140 -1.71 -14.02 -1.98
CA PHE A 140 -1.58 -12.94 -1.00
C PHE A 140 -2.46 -11.72 -1.29
N ASP A 141 -3.05 -11.62 -2.50
CA ASP A 141 -3.74 -10.43 -3.01
C ASP A 141 -2.87 -9.17 -2.84
N ARG A 142 -1.56 -9.31 -3.15
CA ARG A 142 -0.53 -8.31 -2.91
C ARG A 142 0.65 -8.48 -3.86
N GLU A 143 1.39 -7.41 -4.11
CA GLU A 143 2.64 -7.49 -4.86
C GLU A 143 3.65 -8.37 -4.13
N VAL A 144 4.35 -9.21 -4.90
CA VAL A 144 5.35 -10.15 -4.39
C VAL A 144 6.65 -9.97 -5.16
N ASP A 145 7.75 -9.76 -4.48
CA ASP A 145 9.06 -9.79 -5.10
C ASP A 145 9.73 -11.16 -4.86
N VAL A 146 10.02 -11.86 -5.97
CA VAL A 146 10.69 -13.17 -5.91
C VAL A 146 12.13 -13.06 -6.37
N VAL A 147 13.06 -13.32 -5.46
CA VAL A 147 14.49 -13.32 -5.71
C VAL A 147 15.01 -14.77 -5.76
N SER A 148 15.65 -15.15 -6.87
CA SER A 148 16.27 -16.48 -6.99
C SER A 148 17.69 -16.45 -6.44
N LEU A 149 17.94 -17.26 -5.41
CA LEU A 149 19.28 -17.46 -4.82
C LEU A 149 20.14 -18.25 -5.81
N SER A 150 20.94 -17.57 -6.60
CA SER A 150 21.80 -18.18 -7.61
C SER A 150 23.28 -17.86 -7.35
N ALA A 151 24.17 -18.67 -7.94
CA ALA A 151 25.61 -18.41 -7.93
C ALA A 151 26.03 -17.10 -8.63
N LYS A 152 25.13 -16.51 -9.41
CA LYS A 152 25.37 -15.24 -10.13
C LYS A 152 25.07 -13.99 -9.31
N MET A 153 24.52 -14.16 -8.09
CA MET A 153 24.30 -13.03 -7.18
C MET A 153 25.63 -12.56 -6.58
N THR A 154 25.72 -11.27 -6.27
CA THR A 154 26.86 -10.77 -5.50
C THR A 154 26.87 -11.44 -4.12
N PRO A 155 28.01 -11.90 -3.65
CA PRO A 155 28.08 -12.61 -2.36
C PRO A 155 27.47 -11.84 -1.19
N ALA A 156 27.74 -10.53 -1.11
CA ALA A 156 27.21 -9.66 -0.07
C ALA A 156 25.67 -9.58 -0.05
N PHE A 157 25.03 -9.51 -1.22
CA PHE A 157 23.58 -9.45 -1.30
C PHE A 157 22.94 -10.81 -0.97
N LYS A 158 23.56 -11.89 -1.41
CA LYS A 158 23.13 -13.24 -1.06
C LYS A 158 23.20 -13.48 0.45
N GLU A 159 24.33 -13.12 1.07
CA GLU A 159 24.55 -13.23 2.51
C GLU A 159 23.54 -12.39 3.30
N SER A 160 23.24 -11.17 2.84
CA SER A 160 22.22 -10.31 3.46
C SER A 160 20.85 -10.98 3.47
N ILE A 161 20.41 -11.57 2.36
CA ILE A 161 19.13 -12.28 2.29
C ILE A 161 19.17 -13.54 3.16
N GLU A 162 20.24 -14.33 3.10
CA GLU A 162 20.36 -15.59 3.87
C GLU A 162 20.35 -15.38 5.37
N ASN A 163 20.92 -14.27 5.86
CA ASN A 163 20.92 -13.91 7.27
C ASN A 163 19.57 -13.42 7.81
N GLU A 164 18.73 -12.86 6.93
CA GLU A 164 17.44 -12.29 7.29
C GLU A 164 16.28 -13.25 7.02
N ALA A 165 16.44 -14.15 6.05
CA ALA A 165 15.34 -14.96 5.55
C ALA A 165 14.83 -16.00 6.54
N ILE A 166 13.52 -16.08 6.69
CA ILE A 166 12.80 -17.13 7.42
C ILE A 166 12.42 -18.21 6.41
N TYR A 167 13.18 -19.31 6.39
CA TYR A 167 12.95 -20.43 5.50
C TYR A 167 11.85 -21.37 6.00
N VAL A 168 11.09 -21.96 5.05
CA VAL A 168 10.05 -22.95 5.28
C VAL A 168 10.34 -24.25 4.55
#